data_c6e7918d28e73ddb228b806ea097abad
#
_entry.id   c6e7918d28e73ddb228b806ea097abad
#
_cell.length_a   1.000
_cell.length_b   1.000
_cell.length_c   1.000
_cell.angle_alpha   90.00
_cell.angle_beta   90.00
_cell.angle_gamma   90.00
#
_symmetry.space_group_name_H-M   'P 1'
#
loop_
_entity.id
_entity.type
_entity.pdbx_description
1 polymer ?
#
loop_
_entity_poly.entity_id
_entity_poly.type
_entity_poly.pdbx_seq_one_letter_code
_entity_poly.pdbx_strand_id
1 'polypeptide(L)'
;RLVSSITKRGHQIILESKRFIEAEGFRVIYGDTDSVFVLIPKEAIDVESSTSDSAAERAESVVALSKRLAARMTEWWRERIVAEQGVDSFLEMEFETHFTKFLMPTIRGTDAGSKKRYAGMVRVNQGSAMTSGNKPTADYRLIFKGLESVRTDWSPLAREFQRELYRRIFFGEDYTDYLFRLVDDLRAGYLDDKLVFRKRLRRRLDDYVKNVPPHIQAARKAE
;
A
#
# COMPACT_ATOMS: atom_id res chain seq x y z
N ARG A 1 26.89 12.14 8.30
CA ARG A 1 26.25 12.64 9.54
C ARG A 1 24.89 13.30 9.24
N LEU A 2 24.78 14.23 8.28
CA LEU A 2 23.53 14.94 7.94
C LEU A 2 22.38 13.98 7.57
N VAL A 3 22.61 13.05 6.66
CA VAL A 3 21.60 12.06 6.21
C VAL A 3 21.05 11.24 7.38
N SER A 4 21.93 10.82 8.30
CA SER A 4 21.52 10.09 9.50
C SER A 4 20.65 10.92 10.44
N SER A 5 20.92 12.23 10.54
CA SER A 5 20.12 13.16 11.37
C SER A 5 18.72 13.35 10.77
N ILE A 6 18.63 13.52 9.45
CA ILE A 6 17.34 13.64 8.73
C ILE A 6 16.49 12.37 8.95
N THR A 7 17.09 11.18 8.77
CA THR A 7 16.39 9.91 8.95
C THR A 7 15.90 9.73 10.39
N LYS A 8 16.73 10.08 11.39
CA LYS A 8 16.34 10.01 12.81
C LYS A 8 15.20 10.97 13.13
N ARG A 9 15.26 12.20 12.59
CA ARG A 9 14.18 13.18 12.77
C ARG A 9 12.88 12.71 12.14
N GLY A 10 12.91 12.20 10.90
CA GLY A 10 11.74 11.62 10.25
C GLY A 10 11.13 10.47 11.05
N HIS A 11 11.97 9.56 11.59
CA HIS A 11 11.50 8.49 12.44
C HIS A 11 10.84 9.00 13.74
N GLN A 12 11.43 10.02 14.36
CA GLN A 12 10.85 10.67 15.55
C GLN A 12 9.49 11.29 15.22
N ILE A 13 9.36 11.99 14.10
CA ILE A 13 8.10 12.60 13.65
C ILE A 13 7.02 11.52 13.53
N ILE A 14 7.31 10.40 12.87
CA ILE A 14 6.34 9.29 12.73
C ILE A 14 5.93 8.71 14.09
N LEU A 15 6.87 8.50 15.00
CA LEU A 15 6.57 7.96 16.34
C LEU A 15 5.72 8.93 17.18
N GLU A 16 6.02 10.21 17.14
CA GLU A 16 5.25 11.23 17.87
C GLU A 16 3.85 11.43 17.24
N SER A 17 3.76 11.42 15.91
CA SER A 17 2.47 11.45 15.20
C SER A 17 1.61 10.23 15.57
N LYS A 18 2.22 9.04 15.67
CA LYS A 18 1.52 7.85 16.16
C LYS A 18 0.96 8.08 17.56
N ARG A 19 1.76 8.59 18.49
CA ARG A 19 1.33 8.87 19.88
C ARG A 19 0.17 9.86 19.92
N PHE A 20 0.24 10.91 19.11
CA PHE A 20 -0.84 11.87 19.00
C PHE A 20 -2.15 11.19 18.52
N ILE A 21 -2.09 10.41 17.45
CA ILE A 21 -3.25 9.70 16.88
C ILE A 21 -3.85 8.73 17.91
N GLU A 22 -2.99 8.01 18.64
CA GLU A 22 -3.45 7.05 19.65
C GLU A 22 -4.06 7.76 20.88
N ALA A 23 -3.57 8.94 21.24
CA ALA A 23 -4.19 9.78 22.27
C ALA A 23 -5.57 10.33 21.85
N GLU A 24 -5.82 10.52 20.56
CA GLU A 24 -7.12 10.87 20.01
C GLU A 24 -8.11 9.66 19.96
N GLY A 25 -7.70 8.49 20.43
CA GLY A 25 -8.52 7.27 20.48
C GLY A 25 -8.49 6.40 19.23
N PHE A 26 -7.59 6.70 18.27
CA PHE A 26 -7.44 5.89 17.05
C PHE A 26 -6.23 4.97 17.14
N ARG A 27 -6.27 3.83 16.45
CA ARG A 27 -5.18 2.87 16.39
C ARG A 27 -4.35 3.07 15.12
N VAL A 28 -3.04 3.27 15.26
CA VAL A 28 -2.10 3.21 14.14
C VAL A 28 -1.70 1.77 13.89
N ILE A 29 -2.01 1.25 12.71
CA ILE A 29 -1.76 -0.14 12.33
C ILE A 29 -0.45 -0.33 11.55
N TYR A 30 0.02 0.73 10.87
CA TYR A 30 1.26 0.70 10.10
C TYR A 30 1.79 2.11 9.88
N GLY A 31 3.11 2.24 9.77
CA GLY A 31 3.80 3.48 9.38
C GLY A 31 4.95 3.18 8.43
N ASP A 32 5.13 4.02 7.42
CA ASP A 32 6.21 3.89 6.44
C ASP A 32 6.75 5.26 6.02
N THR A 33 8.00 5.50 6.32
CA THR A 33 8.81 6.67 5.92
C THR A 33 8.16 8.02 6.27
N ASP A 34 7.08 8.38 5.64
CA ASP A 34 6.37 9.66 5.69
C ASP A 34 4.84 9.52 5.85
N SER A 35 4.34 8.30 6.01
CA SER A 35 2.91 8.04 6.13
C SER A 35 2.56 7.14 7.31
N VAL A 36 1.36 7.33 7.84
CA VAL A 36 0.76 6.50 8.88
C VAL A 36 -0.60 5.97 8.43
N PHE A 37 -0.88 4.71 8.76
CA PHE A 37 -2.14 4.05 8.47
C PHE A 37 -2.93 3.93 9.76
N VAL A 38 -4.09 4.55 9.77
CA VAL A 38 -4.96 4.66 10.94
C VAL A 38 -6.19 3.79 10.74
N LEU A 39 -6.46 2.93 11.71
CA LEU A 39 -7.71 2.19 11.75
C LEU A 39 -8.82 3.09 12.29
N ILE A 40 -9.83 3.33 11.46
CA ILE A 40 -11.04 4.05 11.87
C ILE A 40 -12.06 3.01 12.32
N PRO A 41 -12.42 2.95 13.61
CA PRO A 41 -13.42 2.02 14.12
C PRO A 41 -14.82 2.42 13.61
N LYS A 42 -15.70 1.43 13.44
CA LYS A 42 -17.06 1.67 12.94
C LYS A 42 -17.84 2.62 13.85
N GLU A 43 -17.65 2.47 15.14
CA GLU A 43 -18.29 3.26 16.18
C GLU A 43 -17.99 4.75 16.08
N ALA A 44 -16.79 5.12 15.62
CA ALA A 44 -16.41 6.51 15.42
C ALA A 44 -17.12 7.16 14.21
N ILE A 45 -17.64 6.34 13.30
CA ILE A 45 -18.41 6.79 12.12
C ILE A 45 -19.87 6.96 12.49
N ASP A 46 -20.44 6.07 13.30
CA ASP A 46 -21.86 6.04 13.67
C ASP A 46 -22.25 7.22 14.58
N VAL A 47 -21.30 7.77 15.34
CA VAL A 47 -21.53 8.95 16.20
C VAL A 47 -21.82 10.22 15.38
N GLU A 48 -21.28 10.32 14.17
CA GLU A 48 -21.47 11.50 13.28
C GLU A 48 -22.64 11.34 12.29
N SER A 49 -23.05 10.09 12.01
CA SER A 49 -24.09 9.77 11.04
C SER A 49 -25.32 9.19 11.74
N SER A 50 -26.05 9.99 12.49
CA SER A 50 -27.22 9.53 13.25
C SER A 50 -28.43 9.10 12.40
N THR A 51 -28.35 9.08 11.06
CA THR A 51 -29.52 8.83 10.19
C THR A 51 -29.25 8.14 8.85
N SER A 52 -28.02 7.70 8.49
CA SER A 52 -27.82 7.21 7.13
C SER A 52 -27.28 5.79 7.02
N ASP A 53 -28.03 4.94 6.31
CA ASP A 53 -27.70 3.54 6.07
C ASP A 53 -26.81 3.28 4.84
N SER A 54 -26.45 4.31 4.05
CA SER A 54 -25.72 4.06 2.81
C SER A 54 -24.20 3.95 3.01
N ALA A 55 -23.58 3.00 2.29
CA ALA A 55 -22.12 2.83 2.29
C ALA A 55 -21.37 4.08 1.73
N ALA A 56 -22.06 4.93 0.97
CA ALA A 56 -21.54 6.17 0.43
C ALA A 56 -21.35 7.22 1.51
N GLU A 57 -22.38 7.47 2.29
CA GLU A 57 -22.40 8.46 3.36
C GLU A 57 -21.40 8.09 4.47
N ARG A 58 -21.32 6.80 4.82
CA ARG A 58 -20.27 6.33 5.74
C ARG A 58 -18.85 6.59 5.21
N ALA A 59 -18.60 6.42 3.91
CA ALA A 59 -17.30 6.71 3.32
C ALA A 59 -16.99 8.22 3.35
N GLU A 60 -17.96 9.08 3.15
CA GLU A 60 -17.81 10.54 3.25
C GLU A 60 -17.52 10.98 4.69
N SER A 61 -18.20 10.39 5.67
CA SER A 61 -17.95 10.63 7.10
C SER A 61 -16.54 10.24 7.51
N VAL A 62 -16.04 9.09 7.03
CA VAL A 62 -14.62 8.67 7.26
C VAL A 62 -13.63 9.67 6.67
N VAL A 63 -13.88 10.15 5.46
CA VAL A 63 -13.01 11.14 4.80
C VAL A 63 -13.00 12.46 5.57
N ALA A 64 -14.17 12.93 6.01
CA ALA A 64 -14.30 14.16 6.80
C ALA A 64 -13.56 14.04 8.14
N LEU A 65 -13.76 12.94 8.86
CA LEU A 65 -13.08 12.65 10.11
C LEU A 65 -11.55 12.59 9.92
N SER A 66 -11.09 11.91 8.88
CA SER A 66 -9.65 11.77 8.59
C SER A 66 -9.00 13.12 8.25
N LYS A 67 -9.70 13.98 7.49
CA LYS A 67 -9.22 15.33 7.20
C LYS A 67 -9.14 16.20 8.46
N ARG A 68 -10.12 16.11 9.37
CA ARG A 68 -10.07 16.82 10.66
C ARG A 68 -8.91 16.34 11.52
N LEU A 69 -8.67 15.03 11.59
CA LEU A 69 -7.56 14.46 12.33
C LEU A 69 -6.21 14.94 11.77
N ALA A 70 -6.05 14.97 10.44
CA ALA A 70 -4.86 15.48 9.76
C ALA A 70 -4.63 16.98 10.07
N ALA A 71 -5.67 17.79 9.99
CA ALA A 71 -5.58 19.23 10.30
C ALA A 71 -5.17 19.48 11.77
N ARG A 72 -5.79 18.75 12.73
CA ARG A 72 -5.42 18.84 14.14
C ARG A 72 -3.98 18.42 14.40
N MET A 73 -3.50 17.38 13.73
CA MET A 73 -2.12 16.92 13.86
C MET A 73 -1.12 17.93 13.26
N THR A 74 -1.47 18.59 12.15
CA THR A 74 -0.68 19.69 11.58
C THR A 74 -0.53 20.83 12.57
N GLU A 75 -1.62 21.26 13.21
CA GLU A 75 -1.58 22.33 14.21
C GLU A 75 -0.79 21.93 15.45
N TRP A 76 -1.00 20.73 15.97
CA TRP A 76 -0.22 20.19 17.09
C TRP A 76 1.30 20.18 16.80
N TRP A 77 1.71 19.79 15.58
CA TRP A 77 3.10 19.85 15.17
C TRP A 77 3.62 21.28 15.06
N ARG A 78 2.79 22.22 14.58
CA ARG A 78 3.16 23.63 14.50
C ARG A 78 3.45 24.19 15.88
N GLU A 79 2.54 24.05 16.81
CA GLU A 79 2.70 24.51 18.20
C GLU A 79 3.93 23.90 18.85
N ARG A 80 4.11 22.60 18.70
CA ARG A 80 5.22 21.87 19.32
C ARG A 80 6.58 22.29 18.77
N ILE A 81 6.73 22.45 17.45
CA ILE A 81 8.01 22.87 16.83
C ILE A 81 8.35 24.28 17.23
N VAL A 82 7.40 25.19 17.27
CA VAL A 82 7.59 26.57 17.74
C VAL A 82 8.03 26.54 19.22
N ALA A 83 7.35 25.79 20.07
CA ALA A 83 7.65 25.73 21.50
C ALA A 83 9.02 25.08 21.81
N GLU A 84 9.36 24.01 21.10
CA GLU A 84 10.62 23.26 21.36
C GLU A 84 11.85 23.87 20.69
N GLN A 85 11.68 24.50 19.55
CA GLN A 85 12.81 24.90 18.69
C GLN A 85 12.84 26.39 18.33
N GLY A 86 11.75 27.12 18.58
CA GLY A 86 11.66 28.57 18.28
C GLY A 86 11.67 28.88 16.78
N VAL A 87 11.26 27.93 15.94
CA VAL A 87 11.21 28.08 14.47
C VAL A 87 9.82 27.78 13.94
N ASP A 88 9.47 28.38 12.82
CA ASP A 88 8.21 28.09 12.13
C ASP A 88 8.19 26.65 11.60
N SER A 89 7.02 26.03 11.69
CA SER A 89 6.82 24.68 11.16
C SER A 89 6.18 24.74 9.77
N PHE A 90 6.81 24.03 8.84
CA PHE A 90 6.27 23.75 7.49
C PHE A 90 5.83 22.28 7.36
N LEU A 91 5.69 21.59 8.49
CA LEU A 91 5.19 20.21 8.49
C LEU A 91 3.69 20.23 8.32
N GLU A 92 3.20 19.63 7.25
CA GLU A 92 1.79 19.42 6.96
C GLU A 92 1.47 17.94 6.95
N MET A 93 0.33 17.59 7.53
CA MET A 93 -0.23 16.24 7.48
C MET A 93 -1.48 16.27 6.63
N GLU A 94 -1.51 15.43 5.60
CA GLU A 94 -2.62 15.37 4.66
C GLU A 94 -3.31 14.01 4.74
N PHE A 95 -4.62 14.03 4.52
CA PHE A 95 -5.38 12.82 4.25
C PHE A 95 -5.17 12.40 2.79
N GLU A 96 -4.59 11.23 2.58
CA GLU A 96 -4.28 10.74 1.23
C GLU A 96 -5.37 9.79 0.70
N THR A 97 -5.67 8.72 1.44
CA THR A 97 -6.51 7.65 0.89
C THR A 97 -7.30 6.92 1.98
N HIS A 98 -8.58 6.70 1.72
CA HIS A 98 -9.42 5.79 2.50
C HIS A 98 -9.47 4.40 1.83
N PHE A 99 -8.93 3.39 2.51
CA PHE A 99 -9.07 2.00 2.13
C PHE A 99 -10.32 1.40 2.79
N THR A 100 -11.31 1.03 1.98
CA THR A 100 -12.51 0.33 2.48
C THR A 100 -12.20 -1.09 2.96
N LYS A 101 -11.18 -1.71 2.37
CA LYS A 101 -10.57 -2.97 2.80
C LYS A 101 -9.06 -2.88 2.63
N PHE A 102 -8.33 -3.41 3.59
CA PHE A 102 -6.87 -3.37 3.60
C PHE A 102 -6.30 -4.70 4.03
N LEU A 103 -5.26 -5.16 3.34
CA LEU A 103 -4.59 -6.42 3.61
C LEU A 103 -3.08 -6.25 3.51
N MET A 104 -2.39 -6.61 4.58
CA MET A 104 -0.94 -6.62 4.65
C MET A 104 -0.48 -8.05 4.93
N PRO A 105 0.29 -8.68 4.01
CA PRO A 105 0.83 -10.01 4.27
C PRO A 105 1.74 -10.00 5.49
N THR A 106 1.70 -11.04 6.28
CA THR A 106 2.63 -11.24 7.39
C THR A 106 3.99 -11.72 6.89
N ILE A 107 5.03 -11.48 7.68
CA ILE A 107 6.34 -12.08 7.44
C ILE A 107 6.29 -13.52 7.94
N ARG A 108 6.82 -14.47 7.14
CA ARG A 108 6.86 -15.88 7.52
C ARG A 108 7.42 -16.08 8.93
N GLY A 109 6.65 -16.79 9.77
CA GLY A 109 7.05 -17.12 11.14
C GLY A 109 6.85 -15.99 12.16
N THR A 110 6.19 -14.90 11.80
CA THR A 110 5.84 -13.81 12.72
C THR A 110 4.46 -13.25 12.40
N ASP A 111 3.80 -12.65 13.39
CA ASP A 111 2.56 -11.90 13.19
C ASP A 111 2.81 -10.46 12.70
N ALA A 112 4.08 -10.10 12.50
CA ALA A 112 4.44 -8.78 12.01
C ALA A 112 4.10 -8.62 10.53
N GLY A 113 3.48 -7.51 10.18
CA GLY A 113 3.19 -7.14 8.79
C GLY A 113 4.45 -6.92 7.97
N SER A 114 4.40 -7.32 6.73
CA SER A 114 5.51 -7.16 5.78
C SER A 114 5.68 -5.69 5.41
N LYS A 115 6.85 -5.12 5.66
CA LYS A 115 7.13 -3.71 5.35
C LYS A 115 6.96 -3.41 3.86
N LYS A 116 6.27 -2.30 3.55
CA LYS A 116 6.07 -1.77 2.18
C LYS A 116 5.31 -2.71 1.23
N ARG A 117 4.60 -3.70 1.76
CA ARG A 117 3.86 -4.68 0.96
C ARG A 117 2.42 -4.75 1.47
N TYR A 118 1.49 -4.23 0.67
CA TYR A 118 0.08 -4.25 1.00
C TYR A 118 -0.80 -4.18 -0.24
N ALA A 119 -2.04 -4.58 -0.07
CA ALA A 119 -3.12 -4.36 -1.00
C ALA A 119 -4.28 -3.67 -0.30
N GLY A 120 -4.99 -2.81 -1.03
CA GLY A 120 -6.16 -2.13 -0.50
C GLY A 120 -7.20 -1.89 -1.58
N MET A 121 -8.46 -1.81 -1.15
CA MET A 121 -9.59 -1.48 -1.99
C MET A 121 -10.05 -0.06 -1.67
N VAL A 122 -10.11 0.80 -2.67
CA VAL A 122 -10.59 2.17 -2.56
C VAL A 122 -11.85 2.37 -3.38
N ARG A 123 -12.76 3.20 -2.90
CA ARG A 123 -13.93 3.61 -3.67
C ARG A 123 -13.53 4.64 -4.73
N VAL A 124 -14.05 4.49 -5.94
CA VAL A 124 -13.82 5.46 -7.03
C VAL A 124 -15.02 6.41 -7.06
N ASN A 125 -14.80 7.66 -6.66
CA ASN A 125 -15.80 8.70 -6.88
C ASN A 125 -15.91 8.99 -8.38
N GLN A 126 -17.10 9.13 -8.91
CA GLN A 126 -17.33 9.55 -10.29
C GLN A 126 -16.75 10.96 -10.48
N GLY A 127 -15.53 11.06 -10.97
CA GLY A 127 -14.86 12.35 -11.22
C GLY A 127 -13.34 12.32 -11.13
N SER A 128 -12.74 11.28 -10.61
CA SER A 128 -11.28 11.18 -10.52
C SER A 128 -10.71 10.43 -11.72
N ALA A 129 -10.00 11.15 -12.58
CA ALA A 129 -9.37 10.62 -13.78
C ALA A 129 -8.32 9.58 -13.45
N MET A 130 -8.36 8.54 -14.22
CA MET A 130 -7.56 7.33 -14.33
C MET A 130 -6.05 7.50 -14.30
N THR A 131 -5.39 6.71 -13.47
CA THR A 131 -4.05 6.22 -13.83
C THR A 131 -3.92 4.76 -13.41
N SER A 132 -3.59 3.93 -14.41
CA SER A 132 -3.09 2.55 -14.33
C SER A 132 -4.10 1.39 -14.28
N GLY A 133 -4.32 0.82 -15.46
CA GLY A 133 -4.23 -0.60 -15.79
C GLY A 133 -5.27 -1.63 -15.32
N ASN A 134 -6.18 -1.36 -14.41
CA ASN A 134 -7.27 -2.27 -14.06
C ASN A 134 -8.62 -1.64 -14.40
N LYS A 135 -9.44 -2.36 -15.22
CA LYS A 135 -10.83 -1.98 -15.47
C LYS A 135 -11.55 -1.91 -14.10
N PRO A 136 -12.11 -0.75 -13.70
CA PRO A 136 -12.86 -0.68 -12.44
C PRO A 136 -14.15 -1.52 -12.62
N THR A 137 -14.38 -2.43 -11.72
CA THR A 137 -15.76 -2.80 -11.37
C THR A 137 -16.38 -1.51 -10.85
N ALA A 138 -17.51 -1.07 -11.37
CA ALA A 138 -18.08 0.28 -11.41
C ALA A 138 -17.81 1.26 -10.25
N ASP A 139 -17.47 0.76 -9.04
CA ASP A 139 -17.34 1.58 -7.82
C ASP A 139 -16.02 1.44 -7.06
N TYR A 140 -15.13 0.49 -7.40
CA TYR A 140 -13.93 0.21 -6.60
C TYR A 140 -12.67 -0.01 -7.45
N ARG A 141 -11.52 0.42 -6.91
CA ARG A 141 -10.20 0.19 -7.48
C ARG A 141 -9.32 -0.53 -6.46
N LEU A 142 -8.54 -1.51 -6.92
CA LEU A 142 -7.53 -2.17 -6.10
C LEU A 142 -6.18 -1.47 -6.26
N ILE A 143 -5.55 -1.19 -5.13
CA ILE A 143 -4.20 -0.62 -5.05
C ILE A 143 -3.28 -1.69 -4.50
N PHE A 144 -2.14 -1.88 -5.17
CA PHE A 144 -1.09 -2.81 -4.74
C PHE A 144 0.22 -2.05 -4.56
N LYS A 145 0.90 -2.27 -3.45
CA LYS A 145 2.22 -1.69 -3.18
C LYS A 145 3.21 -2.78 -2.78
N GLY A 146 4.38 -2.77 -3.41
CA GLY A 146 5.49 -3.68 -3.11
C GLY A 146 5.24 -5.17 -3.29
N LEU A 147 4.04 -5.55 -3.71
CA LEU A 147 3.65 -6.93 -3.99
C LEU A 147 4.11 -7.36 -5.38
N GLU A 148 4.10 -8.67 -5.63
CA GLU A 148 4.54 -9.28 -6.87
C GLU A 148 3.76 -8.76 -8.08
N SER A 149 2.47 -8.50 -7.91
CA SER A 149 1.55 -7.98 -8.93
C SER A 149 1.98 -6.65 -9.58
N VAL A 150 2.80 -5.84 -8.90
CA VAL A 150 3.29 -4.54 -9.39
C VAL A 150 4.79 -4.57 -9.76
N ARG A 151 5.46 -5.68 -9.53
CA ARG A 151 6.90 -5.83 -9.82
C ARG A 151 7.11 -6.32 -11.24
N THR A 152 8.01 -5.67 -11.96
CA THR A 152 8.37 -6.04 -13.34
C THR A 152 9.29 -7.24 -13.43
N ASP A 153 9.91 -7.64 -12.33
CA ASP A 153 10.84 -8.79 -12.24
C ASP A 153 10.12 -10.10 -11.85
N TRP A 154 8.79 -10.10 -11.81
CA TRP A 154 7.98 -11.30 -11.63
C TRP A 154 7.31 -11.72 -12.94
N SER A 155 7.04 -13.03 -13.07
CA SER A 155 6.40 -13.58 -14.26
C SER A 155 4.99 -13.01 -14.47
N PRO A 156 4.49 -12.93 -15.71
CA PRO A 156 3.11 -12.52 -15.98
C PRO A 156 2.10 -13.33 -15.17
N LEU A 157 2.28 -14.65 -15.10
CA LEU A 157 1.40 -15.54 -14.33
C LEU A 157 1.31 -15.13 -12.85
N ALA A 158 2.45 -14.94 -12.17
CA ALA A 158 2.46 -14.57 -10.76
C ALA A 158 1.78 -13.21 -10.52
N ARG A 159 1.92 -12.27 -11.44
CA ARG A 159 1.29 -10.96 -11.36
C ARG A 159 -0.22 -11.01 -11.56
N GLU A 160 -0.68 -11.76 -12.55
CA GLU A 160 -2.11 -11.98 -12.84
C GLU A 160 -2.78 -12.75 -11.69
N PHE A 161 -2.16 -13.84 -11.26
CA PHE A 161 -2.62 -14.67 -10.16
C PHE A 161 -2.84 -13.86 -8.90
N GLN A 162 -1.84 -13.08 -8.48
CA GLN A 162 -1.93 -12.30 -7.25
C GLN A 162 -3.04 -11.25 -7.32
N ARG A 163 -3.18 -10.55 -8.47
CA ARG A 163 -4.25 -9.57 -8.67
C ARG A 163 -5.63 -10.19 -8.57
N GLU A 164 -5.83 -11.31 -9.26
CA GLU A 164 -7.12 -11.99 -9.25
C GLU A 164 -7.45 -12.60 -7.90
N LEU A 165 -6.47 -13.19 -7.21
CA LEU A 165 -6.65 -13.73 -5.86
C LEU A 165 -7.09 -12.61 -4.89
N TYR A 166 -6.38 -11.50 -4.86
CA TYR A 166 -6.74 -10.38 -3.98
C TYR A 166 -8.09 -9.75 -4.36
N ARG A 167 -8.41 -9.68 -5.65
CA ARG A 167 -9.72 -9.23 -6.11
C ARG A 167 -10.82 -10.11 -5.50
N ARG A 168 -10.71 -11.42 -5.64
CA ARG A 168 -11.69 -12.37 -5.08
C ARG A 168 -11.83 -12.22 -3.57
N ILE A 169 -10.71 -12.15 -2.86
CA ILE A 169 -10.71 -11.94 -1.39
C ILE A 169 -11.44 -10.65 -1.03
N PHE A 170 -11.14 -9.54 -1.70
CA PHE A 170 -11.76 -8.25 -1.38
C PHE A 170 -13.26 -8.20 -1.71
N PHE A 171 -13.71 -8.89 -2.75
CA PHE A 171 -15.12 -8.97 -3.10
C PHE A 171 -15.87 -10.11 -2.38
N GLY A 172 -15.17 -10.94 -1.59
CA GLY A 172 -15.77 -12.08 -0.88
C GLY A 172 -16.18 -13.21 -1.81
N GLU A 173 -15.55 -13.29 -3.00
CA GLU A 173 -15.78 -14.36 -3.95
C GLU A 173 -14.99 -15.60 -3.55
N ASP A 174 -15.52 -16.80 -3.85
CA ASP A 174 -14.77 -18.03 -3.69
C ASP A 174 -13.57 -18.06 -4.66
N TYR A 175 -12.42 -18.40 -4.11
CA TYR A 175 -11.16 -18.51 -4.87
C TYR A 175 -10.65 -19.97 -4.96
N THR A 176 -11.31 -20.92 -4.32
CA THR A 176 -10.86 -22.31 -4.24
C THR A 176 -10.82 -22.96 -5.62
N ASP A 177 -11.94 -22.91 -6.35
CA ASP A 177 -12.03 -23.42 -7.72
C ASP A 177 -11.04 -22.73 -8.67
N TYR A 178 -10.84 -21.44 -8.49
CA TYR A 178 -9.85 -20.69 -9.27
C TYR A 178 -8.43 -21.21 -9.03
N LEU A 179 -8.07 -21.50 -7.78
CA LEU A 179 -6.76 -22.06 -7.43
C LEU A 179 -6.55 -23.44 -8.05
N PHE A 180 -7.52 -24.33 -7.94
CA PHE A 180 -7.42 -25.68 -8.50
C PHE A 180 -7.27 -25.64 -10.01
N ARG A 181 -8.10 -24.89 -10.72
CA ARG A 181 -8.00 -24.74 -12.19
C ARG A 181 -6.66 -24.18 -12.60
N LEU A 182 -6.16 -23.16 -11.91
CA LEU A 182 -4.85 -22.57 -12.19
C LEU A 182 -3.71 -23.60 -12.05
N VAL A 183 -3.77 -24.43 -11.01
CA VAL A 183 -2.76 -25.49 -10.78
C VAL A 183 -2.86 -26.56 -11.87
N ASP A 184 -4.05 -26.93 -12.29
CA ASP A 184 -4.25 -27.94 -13.35
C ASP A 184 -3.79 -27.40 -14.71
N ASP A 185 -4.11 -26.15 -15.06
CA ASP A 185 -3.63 -25.49 -16.28
C ASP A 185 -2.10 -25.36 -16.30
N LEU A 186 -1.51 -25.06 -15.13
CA LEU A 186 -0.05 -25.00 -14.97
C LEU A 186 0.60 -26.36 -15.20
N ARG A 187 0.03 -27.42 -14.62
CA ARG A 187 0.53 -28.80 -14.78
C ARG A 187 0.36 -29.31 -16.20
N ALA A 188 -0.68 -28.88 -16.90
CA ALA A 188 -0.93 -29.20 -18.30
C ALA A 188 -0.05 -28.42 -19.29
N GLY A 189 0.72 -27.43 -18.81
CA GLY A 189 1.58 -26.58 -19.67
C GLY A 189 0.86 -25.44 -20.38
N TYR A 190 -0.44 -25.24 -20.15
CA TYR A 190 -1.23 -24.18 -20.80
C TYR A 190 -0.79 -22.75 -20.42
N LEU A 191 0.01 -22.61 -19.38
CA LEU A 191 0.46 -21.32 -18.85
C LEU A 191 1.97 -21.09 -18.99
N ASP A 192 2.68 -21.94 -19.75
CA ASP A 192 4.15 -21.90 -19.88
C ASP A 192 4.64 -20.57 -20.46
N ASP A 193 3.93 -20.00 -21.41
CA ASP A 193 4.23 -18.69 -21.97
C ASP A 193 4.21 -17.56 -20.93
N LYS A 194 3.43 -17.71 -19.87
CA LYS A 194 3.31 -16.77 -18.76
C LYS A 194 4.36 -16.97 -17.64
N LEU A 195 5.16 -18.03 -17.70
CA LEU A 195 6.23 -18.32 -16.73
C LEU A 195 7.53 -17.57 -17.03
N VAL A 196 7.64 -16.95 -18.19
CA VAL A 196 8.86 -16.29 -18.64
C VAL A 196 9.18 -15.05 -17.81
N PHE A 197 10.34 -15.05 -17.18
CA PHE A 197 10.88 -13.87 -16.49
C PHE A 197 11.60 -12.95 -17.47
N ARG A 198 11.23 -11.67 -17.45
CA ARG A 198 11.90 -10.65 -18.26
C ARG A 198 12.62 -9.66 -17.36
N LYS A 199 13.94 -9.52 -17.57
CA LYS A 199 14.74 -8.49 -16.90
C LYS A 199 15.45 -7.62 -17.92
N ARG A 200 15.30 -6.29 -17.74
CA ARG A 200 16.00 -5.31 -18.59
C ARG A 200 17.46 -5.22 -18.18
N LEU A 201 18.36 -5.33 -19.13
CA LEU A 201 19.76 -4.95 -18.98
C LEU A 201 19.84 -3.43 -18.94
N ARG A 202 20.47 -2.88 -17.91
CA ARG A 202 20.62 -1.42 -17.73
C ARG A 202 21.91 -0.88 -18.32
N ARG A 203 22.88 -1.77 -18.61
CA ARG A 203 24.21 -1.49 -19.15
C ARG A 203 24.55 -2.55 -20.18
N ARG A 204 25.66 -2.37 -20.92
CA ARG A 204 26.23 -3.44 -21.75
C ARG A 204 26.68 -4.60 -20.87
N LEU A 205 26.69 -5.81 -21.38
CA LEU A 205 27.05 -7.01 -20.60
C LEU A 205 28.46 -6.91 -20.01
N ASP A 206 29.40 -6.33 -20.77
CA ASP A 206 30.79 -6.15 -20.34
C ASP A 206 30.97 -5.19 -19.16
N ASP A 207 30.03 -4.24 -18.99
CA ASP A 207 30.10 -3.24 -17.89
C ASP A 207 29.79 -3.85 -16.50
N TYR A 208 29.30 -5.08 -16.45
CA TYR A 208 29.00 -5.76 -15.19
C TYR A 208 30.23 -6.50 -14.63
N VAL A 209 31.17 -5.77 -14.05
CA VAL A 209 32.47 -6.31 -13.59
C VAL A 209 32.41 -6.88 -12.18
N LYS A 210 31.61 -6.27 -11.28
CA LYS A 210 31.46 -6.65 -9.87
C LYS A 210 30.03 -7.08 -9.55
N ASN A 211 29.86 -8.12 -8.70
CA ASN A 211 28.56 -8.61 -8.26
C ASN A 211 27.59 -8.90 -9.42
N VAL A 212 28.03 -9.71 -10.38
CA VAL A 212 27.26 -10.01 -11.60
C VAL A 212 25.96 -10.75 -11.24
N PRO A 213 24.77 -10.15 -11.44
CA PRO A 213 23.50 -10.80 -11.12
C PRO A 213 23.24 -12.03 -11.99
N PRO A 214 22.42 -13.01 -11.52
CA PRO A 214 22.15 -14.25 -12.27
C PRO A 214 21.62 -14.03 -13.70
N HIS A 215 20.79 -13.02 -13.92
CA HIS A 215 20.27 -12.72 -15.26
C HIS A 215 21.35 -12.19 -16.22
N ILE A 216 22.39 -11.53 -15.73
CA ILE A 216 23.54 -11.12 -16.54
C ILE A 216 24.41 -12.33 -16.87
N GLN A 217 24.61 -13.23 -15.89
CA GLN A 217 25.33 -14.48 -16.12
C GLN A 217 24.61 -15.35 -17.18
N ALA A 218 23.28 -15.43 -17.11
CA ALA A 218 22.49 -16.14 -18.11
C ALA A 218 22.60 -15.50 -19.50
N ALA A 219 22.55 -14.17 -19.59
CA ALA A 219 22.69 -13.45 -20.85
C ALA A 219 24.07 -13.69 -21.50
N ARG A 220 25.15 -13.66 -20.71
CA ARG A 220 26.52 -13.98 -21.19
C ARG A 220 26.69 -15.39 -21.70
N LYS A 221 25.89 -16.35 -21.19
CA LYS A 221 25.91 -17.73 -21.68
C LYS A 221 25.12 -17.94 -22.96
N ALA A 222 24.25 -17.00 -23.30
CA ALA A 222 23.39 -17.07 -24.48
C ALA A 222 23.98 -16.32 -25.68
N GLU A 223 25.06 -15.55 -25.51
CA GLU A 223 25.92 -15.01 -26.58
C GLU A 223 26.87 -16.10 -27.12
#